data_27d4fe9dc99f69ce974aa93f4d44f1e8
#
_entry.id   27d4fe9dc99f69ce974aa93f4d44f1e8
#
_cell.length_a   1.000
_cell.length_b   1.000
_cell.length_c   1.000
_cell.angle_alpha   90.00
_cell.angle_beta   90.00
_cell.angle_gamma   90.00
#
_symmetry.space_group_name_H-M   'P 1'
#
loop_
_entity.id
_entity.type
_entity.pdbx_description
1 polymer ?
#
loop_
_entity_poly.entity_id
_entity_poly.type
_entity_poly.pdbx_seq_one_letter_code
_entity_poly.pdbx_strand_id
1 'polypeptide(L)'
;SSAASDVYKRQAFLPGALRELPRPLGEHKAVLYLGTETLLLCALLWVSCAYDGADWFPIPTLPAVLFGLTLPWAWVLICRYAPISRWWKGTACLGAACVFLPLVNPVIDRLVRLGGGTVERLHGFWFRPDFTRWAENWYFNENVLLLLWLALAAAAALCALRALLRRREA
;
A
#
# COMPACT_ATOMS: atom_id res chain seq x y z
N SER A 1 0.32 -34.49 3.66
CA SER A 1 0.44 -33.60 4.80
C SER A 1 -0.12 -32.22 4.50
N SER A 2 -0.76 -31.58 5.46
CA SER A 2 -1.40 -30.27 5.30
C SER A 2 -0.42 -29.17 4.87
N ALA A 3 0.81 -29.18 5.40
CA ALA A 3 1.84 -28.20 5.09
C ALA A 3 2.25 -28.21 3.60
N ALA A 4 2.40 -29.37 3.00
CA ALA A 4 2.70 -29.49 1.58
C ALA A 4 1.56 -28.98 0.69
N SER A 5 0.32 -29.27 1.10
CA SER A 5 -0.89 -28.77 0.41
C SER A 5 -0.98 -27.24 0.47
N ASP A 6 -0.67 -26.64 1.61
CA ASP A 6 -0.73 -25.18 1.79
C ASP A 6 0.36 -24.46 0.97
N VAL A 7 1.56 -25.04 0.89
CA VAL A 7 2.62 -24.53 0.03
C VAL A 7 2.21 -24.60 -1.44
N TYR A 8 1.60 -25.70 -1.86
CA TYR A 8 1.12 -25.87 -3.23
C TYR A 8 0.03 -24.87 -3.57
N LYS A 9 -0.94 -24.66 -2.68
CA LYS A 9 -2.02 -23.68 -2.88
C LYS A 9 -1.49 -22.25 -3.02
N ARG A 10 -0.52 -21.87 -2.20
CA ARG A 10 0.12 -20.55 -2.29
C ARG A 10 0.87 -20.36 -3.61
N GLN A 11 1.51 -21.40 -4.13
CA GLN A 11 2.20 -21.34 -5.41
C GLN A 11 1.23 -21.24 -6.61
N ALA A 12 -0.02 -21.69 -6.45
CA ALA A 12 -1.00 -21.65 -7.54
C ALA A 12 -1.36 -20.23 -7.99
N PHE A 13 -1.18 -19.22 -7.14
CA PHE A 13 -1.43 -17.82 -7.46
C PHE A 13 -0.24 -17.09 -8.09
N LEU A 14 0.92 -17.74 -8.17
CA LEU A 14 2.11 -17.14 -8.78
C LEU A 14 2.13 -17.39 -10.29
N PRO A 15 2.60 -16.42 -11.10
CA PRO A 15 2.86 -16.64 -12.52
C PRO A 15 3.73 -17.87 -12.73
N GLY A 16 3.45 -18.67 -13.76
CA GLY A 16 4.15 -19.93 -14.02
C GLY A 16 5.67 -19.80 -14.06
N ALA A 17 6.18 -18.70 -14.62
CA ALA A 17 7.61 -18.39 -14.68
C ALA A 17 8.26 -18.22 -13.30
N LEU A 18 7.51 -17.81 -12.28
CA LEU A 18 7.99 -17.63 -10.90
C LEU A 18 7.96 -18.93 -10.08
N ARG A 19 7.26 -19.97 -10.55
CA ARG A 19 7.19 -21.25 -9.85
C ARG A 19 8.47 -22.07 -9.95
N GLU A 20 9.19 -21.93 -11.05
CA GLU A 20 10.35 -22.74 -11.41
C GLU A 20 11.68 -22.01 -11.23
N LEU A 21 11.72 -20.91 -10.46
CA LEU A 21 12.93 -20.14 -10.24
C LEU A 21 13.96 -20.92 -9.41
N PRO A 22 15.29 -20.83 -9.74
CA PRO A 22 16.34 -21.39 -8.93
C PRO A 22 16.35 -20.81 -7.50
N ARG A 23 16.86 -21.58 -6.54
CA ARG A 23 16.81 -21.26 -5.10
C ARG A 23 17.14 -19.82 -4.73
N PRO A 24 18.23 -19.16 -5.24
CA PRO A 24 18.52 -17.78 -4.86
C PRO A 24 17.40 -16.80 -5.21
N LEU A 25 16.75 -16.99 -6.37
CA LEU A 25 15.60 -16.17 -6.80
C LEU A 25 14.31 -16.65 -6.15
N GLY A 26 14.19 -17.93 -5.82
CA GLY A 26 13.02 -18.50 -5.15
C GLY A 26 12.79 -17.98 -3.74
N GLU A 27 13.83 -17.57 -3.03
CA GLU A 27 13.74 -16.96 -1.70
C GLU A 27 13.13 -15.57 -1.74
N HIS A 28 13.16 -14.89 -2.89
CA HIS A 28 12.64 -13.55 -3.10
C HIS A 28 11.37 -13.51 -3.98
N LYS A 29 10.58 -14.58 -3.99
CA LYS A 29 9.37 -14.71 -4.84
C LYS A 29 8.39 -13.57 -4.67
N ALA A 30 8.13 -13.13 -3.44
CA ALA A 30 7.19 -12.07 -3.17
C ALA A 30 7.65 -10.73 -3.76
N VAL A 31 8.94 -10.41 -3.64
CA VAL A 31 9.54 -9.19 -4.22
C VAL A 31 9.52 -9.26 -5.73
N LEU A 32 9.87 -10.40 -6.32
CA LEU A 32 9.85 -10.62 -7.77
C LEU A 32 8.43 -10.52 -8.32
N TYR A 33 7.45 -11.10 -7.64
CA TYR A 33 6.04 -11.01 -8.01
C TYR A 33 5.56 -9.56 -7.99
N LEU A 34 5.76 -8.85 -6.87
CA LEU A 34 5.36 -7.45 -6.74
C LEU A 34 6.10 -6.54 -7.73
N GLY A 35 7.39 -6.80 -7.97
CA GLY A 35 8.18 -6.09 -8.97
C GLY A 35 7.65 -6.28 -10.39
N THR A 36 7.31 -7.51 -10.75
CA THR A 36 6.69 -7.84 -12.04
C THR A 36 5.35 -7.15 -12.20
N GLU A 37 4.48 -7.22 -11.20
CA GLU A 37 3.17 -6.53 -11.22
C GLU A 37 3.34 -5.01 -11.34
N THR A 38 4.29 -4.43 -10.62
CA THR A 38 4.60 -3.00 -10.72
C THR A 38 5.02 -2.61 -12.13
N LEU A 39 5.94 -3.36 -12.74
CA LEU A 39 6.41 -3.10 -14.09
C LEU A 39 5.31 -3.28 -15.13
N LEU A 40 4.49 -4.32 -15.00
CA LEU A 40 3.36 -4.56 -15.91
C LEU A 40 2.31 -3.46 -15.80
N LEU A 41 1.99 -3.01 -14.60
CA LEU A 41 1.06 -1.91 -14.39
C LEU A 41 1.58 -0.61 -15.03
N CYS A 42 2.83 -0.27 -14.79
CA CYS A 42 3.45 0.91 -15.40
C CYS A 42 3.48 0.82 -16.92
N ALA A 43 3.83 -0.34 -17.48
CA ALA A 43 3.83 -0.57 -18.92
C ALA A 43 2.43 -0.46 -19.52
N LEU A 44 1.43 -1.03 -18.87
CA LEU A 44 0.03 -0.95 -19.30
C LEU A 44 -0.45 0.50 -19.33
N LEU A 45 -0.19 1.26 -18.28
CA LEU A 45 -0.59 2.66 -18.20
C LEU A 45 0.14 3.51 -19.25
N TRP A 46 1.43 3.24 -19.47
CA TRP A 46 2.20 3.93 -20.51
C TRP A 46 1.67 3.65 -21.93
N VAL A 47 1.38 2.39 -22.23
CA VAL A 47 0.79 2.00 -23.52
C VAL A 47 -0.58 2.64 -23.70
N SER A 48 -1.42 2.65 -22.66
CA SER A 48 -2.73 3.31 -22.69
C SER A 48 -2.62 4.81 -22.97
N CYS A 49 -1.67 5.48 -22.30
CA CYS A 49 -1.40 6.89 -22.53
C CYS A 49 -0.94 7.17 -23.95
N ALA A 50 -0.02 6.37 -24.48
CA ALA A 50 0.47 6.49 -25.85
C ALA A 50 -0.63 6.23 -26.88
N TYR A 51 -1.50 5.27 -26.62
CA TYR A 51 -2.66 4.96 -27.48
C TYR A 51 -3.65 6.12 -27.56
N ASP A 52 -3.94 6.74 -26.40
CA ASP A 52 -4.85 7.90 -26.35
C ASP A 52 -4.22 9.18 -26.92
N GLY A 53 -2.92 9.19 -27.19
CA GLY A 53 -2.20 10.39 -27.63
C GLY A 53 -2.13 11.49 -26.58
N ALA A 54 -2.25 11.15 -25.31
CA ALA A 54 -2.28 12.06 -24.17
C ALA A 54 -0.96 12.08 -23.40
N ASP A 55 -0.76 13.08 -22.56
CA ASP A 55 0.48 13.29 -21.79
C ASP A 55 0.31 13.04 -20.29
N TRP A 56 -0.72 12.31 -19.88
CA TRP A 56 -1.02 12.10 -18.47
C TRP A 56 -0.12 11.07 -17.76
N PHE A 57 0.63 10.25 -18.50
CA PHE A 57 1.44 9.18 -17.88
C PHE A 57 2.62 9.71 -17.07
N PRO A 58 3.50 10.62 -17.58
CA PRO A 58 4.65 11.08 -16.79
C PRO A 58 4.25 11.79 -15.51
N ILE A 59 3.25 12.65 -15.57
CA ILE A 59 2.67 13.40 -14.47
C ILE A 59 1.18 13.60 -14.79
N PRO A 60 0.23 13.23 -13.94
CA PRO A 60 0.37 12.76 -12.55
C PRO A 60 0.44 11.25 -12.36
N THR A 61 0.27 10.45 -13.40
CA THR A 61 -0.04 9.01 -13.25
C THR A 61 1.13 8.18 -12.72
N LEU A 62 2.32 8.28 -13.32
CA LEU A 62 3.46 7.48 -12.88
C LEU A 62 3.86 7.78 -11.41
N PRO A 63 4.03 9.05 -10.99
CA PRO A 63 4.31 9.35 -9.59
C PRO A 63 3.19 8.91 -8.64
N ALA A 64 1.93 9.03 -9.03
CA ALA A 64 0.79 8.60 -8.22
C ALA A 64 0.78 7.08 -8.00
N VAL A 65 1.04 6.30 -9.05
CA VAL A 65 1.13 4.83 -8.98
C VAL A 65 2.31 4.41 -8.11
N LEU A 66 3.48 5.00 -8.29
CA LEU A 66 4.66 4.70 -7.48
C LEU A 66 4.44 5.06 -6.00
N PHE A 67 3.81 6.20 -5.73
CA PHE A 67 3.40 6.58 -4.38
C PHE A 67 2.44 5.56 -3.77
N GLY A 68 1.38 5.18 -4.48
CA GLY A 68 0.42 4.17 -4.03
C GLY A 68 1.04 2.81 -3.75
N LEU A 69 2.03 2.41 -4.54
CA LEU A 69 2.74 1.15 -4.38
C LEU A 69 3.77 1.14 -3.24
N THR A 70 4.11 2.30 -2.66
CA THR A 70 5.03 2.35 -1.51
C THR A 70 4.50 1.56 -0.33
N LEU A 71 3.20 1.55 -0.09
CA LEU A 71 2.58 0.81 1.01
C LEU A 71 2.67 -0.72 0.82
N PRO A 72 2.23 -1.32 -0.31
CA PRO A 72 2.43 -2.74 -0.57
C PRO A 72 3.91 -3.16 -0.53
N TRP A 73 4.81 -2.36 -1.08
CA TRP A 73 6.24 -2.62 -1.04
C TRP A 73 6.79 -2.62 0.40
N ALA A 74 6.40 -1.61 1.20
CA ALA A 74 6.77 -1.55 2.61
C ALA A 74 6.27 -2.79 3.37
N TRP A 75 5.05 -3.21 3.13
CA TRP A 75 4.48 -4.41 3.76
C TRP A 75 5.24 -5.69 3.39
N VAL A 76 5.55 -5.87 2.10
CA VAL A 76 6.33 -7.04 1.65
C VAL A 76 7.72 -7.03 2.28
N LEU A 77 8.41 -5.90 2.28
CA LEU A 77 9.75 -5.80 2.86
C LEU A 77 9.72 -6.04 4.39
N ILE A 78 8.77 -5.49 5.11
CA ILE A 78 8.62 -5.72 6.55
C ILE A 78 8.32 -7.19 6.84
N CYS A 79 7.36 -7.78 6.13
CA CYS A 79 6.94 -9.15 6.39
C CYS A 79 8.01 -10.19 6.02
N ARG A 80 8.81 -9.92 5.00
CA ARG A 80 9.78 -10.89 4.47
C ARG A 80 11.19 -10.73 5.04
N TYR A 81 11.64 -9.51 5.28
CA TYR A 81 13.04 -9.21 5.57
C TYR A 81 13.30 -8.63 6.96
N ALA A 82 12.31 -8.03 7.61
CA ALA A 82 12.50 -7.46 8.93
C ALA A 82 12.76 -8.57 9.98
N PRO A 83 13.86 -8.51 10.74
CA PRO A 83 14.20 -9.52 11.76
C PRO A 83 13.46 -9.26 13.07
N ILE A 84 12.14 -9.11 13.03
CA ILE A 84 11.29 -8.81 14.16
C ILE A 84 10.17 -9.85 14.29
N SER A 85 9.56 -9.94 15.47
CA SER A 85 8.47 -10.88 15.71
C SER A 85 7.23 -10.57 14.86
N ARG A 86 6.36 -11.54 14.71
CA ARG A 86 5.11 -11.43 13.97
C ARG A 86 4.25 -10.24 14.43
N TRP A 87 4.16 -10.01 15.74
CA TRP A 87 3.36 -8.93 16.30
C TRP A 87 3.98 -7.55 16.04
N TRP A 88 5.31 -7.45 16.09
CA TRP A 88 6.00 -6.23 15.68
C TRP A 88 5.92 -5.96 14.19
N LYS A 89 5.90 -7.00 13.35
CA LYS A 89 5.62 -6.85 11.91
C LYS A 89 4.22 -6.28 11.68
N GLY A 90 3.22 -6.79 12.39
CA GLY A 90 1.86 -6.24 12.35
C GLY A 90 1.82 -4.77 12.75
N THR A 91 2.48 -4.40 13.85
CA THR A 91 2.60 -3.01 14.28
C THR A 91 3.25 -2.13 13.23
N ALA A 92 4.35 -2.58 12.64
CA ALA A 92 5.08 -1.84 11.61
C ALA A 92 4.24 -1.65 10.32
N CYS A 93 3.56 -2.70 9.88
CA CYS A 93 2.69 -2.63 8.70
C CYS A 93 1.49 -1.70 8.90
N LEU A 94 0.83 -1.80 10.03
CA LEU A 94 -0.30 -0.93 10.38
C LEU A 94 0.16 0.51 10.63
N GLY A 95 1.32 0.69 11.25
CA GLY A 95 1.94 2.01 11.42
C GLY A 95 2.30 2.66 10.09
N ALA A 96 2.82 1.89 9.14
CA ALA A 96 3.08 2.37 7.78
C ALA A 96 1.79 2.83 7.09
N ALA A 97 0.69 2.09 7.25
CA ALA A 97 -0.62 2.50 6.75
C ALA A 97 -1.11 3.79 7.42
N CYS A 98 -0.89 3.96 8.71
CA CYS A 98 -1.25 5.18 9.44
C CYS A 98 -0.45 6.40 8.97
N VAL A 99 0.79 6.24 8.59
CA VAL A 99 1.61 7.33 7.99
C VAL A 99 1.16 7.63 6.56
N PHE A 100 0.84 6.60 5.80
CA PHE A 100 0.44 6.71 4.40
C PHE A 100 -0.93 7.38 4.22
N LEU A 101 -1.90 7.04 5.04
CA LEU A 101 -3.29 7.44 4.85
C LEU A 101 -3.51 8.96 4.79
N PRO A 102 -2.95 9.80 5.71
CA PRO A 102 -3.10 11.25 5.61
C PRO A 102 -2.36 11.88 4.43
N LEU A 103 -1.42 11.16 3.81
CA LEU A 103 -0.65 11.65 2.67
C LEU A 103 -1.34 11.39 1.32
N VAL A 104 -2.30 10.47 1.24
CA VAL A 104 -2.93 10.07 -0.02
C VAL A 104 -3.55 11.25 -0.74
N ASN A 105 -4.50 11.92 -0.12
CA ASN A 105 -5.24 13.03 -0.74
C ASN A 105 -4.32 14.23 -1.08
N PRO A 106 -3.49 14.76 -0.16
CA PRO A 106 -2.66 15.92 -0.48
C PRO A 106 -1.62 15.62 -1.56
N VAL A 107 -1.03 14.43 -1.57
CA VAL A 107 -0.05 14.05 -2.60
C VAL A 107 -0.72 13.93 -3.97
N ILE A 108 -1.87 13.25 -4.06
CA ILE A 108 -2.61 13.10 -5.32
C ILE A 108 -3.06 14.45 -5.85
N ASP A 109 -3.60 15.34 -5.01
CA ASP A 109 -4.03 16.67 -5.41
C ASP A 109 -2.88 17.48 -6.04
N ARG A 110 -1.71 17.42 -5.41
CA ARG A 110 -0.53 18.14 -5.90
C ARG A 110 0.02 17.56 -7.20
N LEU A 111 -0.01 16.25 -7.34
CA LEU A 111 0.40 15.58 -8.59
C LEU A 111 -0.55 15.92 -9.74
N VAL A 112 -1.85 15.96 -9.49
CA VAL A 112 -2.84 16.38 -10.50
C VAL A 112 -2.57 17.81 -10.95
N ARG A 113 -2.27 18.73 -10.03
CA ARG A 113 -1.90 20.10 -10.39
C ARG A 113 -0.62 20.19 -11.20
N LEU A 114 0.42 19.44 -10.82
CA LEU A 114 1.69 19.39 -11.56
C LEU A 114 1.49 18.87 -12.99
N GLY A 115 0.54 17.97 -13.19
CA GLY A 115 0.18 17.46 -14.51
C GLY A 115 -0.72 18.38 -15.35
N GLY A 116 -1.01 19.59 -14.86
CA GLY A 116 -1.87 20.56 -15.55
C GLY A 116 -3.36 20.39 -15.29
N GLY A 117 -3.76 19.47 -14.39
CA GLY A 117 -5.15 19.30 -13.96
C GLY A 117 -5.59 20.39 -12.99
N THR A 118 -6.91 20.53 -12.85
CA THR A 118 -7.53 21.48 -11.93
C THR A 118 -7.99 20.79 -10.66
N VAL A 119 -7.61 21.33 -9.52
CA VAL A 119 -8.10 20.92 -8.21
C VAL A 119 -8.72 22.15 -7.54
N GLU A 120 -10.02 22.11 -7.27
CA GLU A 120 -10.75 23.24 -6.68
C GLU A 120 -10.28 23.55 -5.27
N ARG A 121 -10.02 22.49 -4.48
CA ARG A 121 -9.61 22.62 -3.09
C ARG A 121 -8.56 21.54 -2.76
N LEU A 122 -7.37 21.98 -2.32
CA LEU A 122 -6.31 21.09 -1.88
C LEU A 122 -6.60 20.51 -0.50
N HIS A 123 -6.42 19.21 -0.35
CA HIS A 123 -6.40 18.57 0.96
C HIS A 123 -5.13 18.94 1.73
N GLY A 124 -5.27 19.14 3.04
CA GLY A 124 -4.13 19.27 3.94
C GLY A 124 -3.48 17.92 4.26
N PHE A 125 -2.30 17.95 4.88
CA PHE A 125 -1.57 16.73 5.29
C PHE A 125 -2.13 16.07 6.55
N TRP A 126 -3.27 16.54 7.04
CA TRP A 126 -4.03 15.94 8.12
C TRP A 126 -5.52 16.04 7.83
N PHE A 127 -6.30 15.18 8.45
CA PHE A 127 -7.74 15.12 8.28
C PHE A 127 -8.42 16.35 8.89
N ARG A 128 -9.44 16.87 8.22
CA ARG A 128 -10.32 17.94 8.72
C ARG A 128 -11.76 17.46 8.68
N PRO A 129 -12.16 16.57 9.63
CA PRO A 129 -13.48 15.98 9.62
C PRO A 129 -14.54 17.00 10.04
N ASP A 130 -15.75 16.80 9.53
CA ASP A 130 -16.98 17.41 10.03
C ASP A 130 -18.08 16.36 10.01
N PHE A 131 -18.33 15.74 11.14
CA PHE A 131 -19.28 14.65 11.27
C PHE A 131 -20.76 15.11 11.14
N THR A 132 -21.00 16.40 10.99
CA THR A 132 -22.33 16.95 10.70
C THR A 132 -22.63 17.03 9.21
N ARG A 133 -21.63 16.85 8.35
CA ARG A 133 -21.71 17.05 6.89
C ARG A 133 -21.39 15.77 6.10
N TRP A 134 -22.11 14.73 6.36
CA TRP A 134 -21.91 13.43 5.66
C TRP A 134 -22.38 13.44 4.20
N ALA A 135 -23.29 14.35 3.82
CA ALA A 135 -23.81 14.42 2.47
C ALA A 135 -22.83 15.04 1.46
N GLU A 136 -21.85 15.80 1.92
CA GLU A 136 -20.83 16.42 1.07
C GLU A 136 -19.67 15.46 0.85
N ASN A 137 -19.33 15.18 -0.40
CA ASN A 137 -18.24 14.23 -0.77
C ASN A 137 -16.91 14.57 -0.10
N TRP A 138 -16.58 15.85 0.02
CA TRP A 138 -15.35 16.28 0.70
C TRP A 138 -15.31 15.82 2.15
N TYR A 139 -16.34 16.15 2.93
CA TYR A 139 -16.38 15.79 4.35
C TYR A 139 -16.64 14.30 4.57
N PHE A 140 -17.39 13.65 3.69
CA PHE A 140 -17.53 12.20 3.72
C PHE A 140 -16.17 11.51 3.62
N ASN A 141 -15.33 11.92 2.66
CA ASN A 141 -13.98 11.40 2.50
C ASN A 141 -13.11 11.67 3.74
N GLU A 142 -13.09 12.89 4.23
CA GLU A 142 -12.33 13.28 5.43
C GLU A 142 -12.79 12.51 6.67
N ASN A 143 -14.08 12.37 6.89
CA ASN A 143 -14.66 11.64 8.01
C ASN A 143 -14.30 10.15 7.97
N VAL A 144 -14.49 9.50 6.83
CA VAL A 144 -14.21 8.08 6.64
C VAL A 144 -12.72 7.79 6.79
N LEU A 145 -11.85 8.62 6.24
CA LEU A 145 -10.40 8.45 6.36
C LEU A 145 -9.93 8.59 7.81
N LEU A 146 -10.49 9.54 8.56
CA LEU A 146 -10.16 9.67 9.98
C LEU A 146 -10.60 8.46 10.78
N LEU A 147 -11.81 7.95 10.55
CA LEU A 147 -12.30 6.75 11.23
C LEU A 147 -11.46 5.52 10.89
N LEU A 148 -11.09 5.36 9.63
CA LEU A 148 -10.19 4.30 9.19
C LEU A 148 -8.80 4.44 9.84
N TRP A 149 -8.27 5.65 9.91
CA TRP A 149 -6.99 5.93 10.57
C TRP A 149 -7.02 5.54 12.04
N LEU A 150 -8.11 5.91 12.75
CA LEU A 150 -8.30 5.54 14.15
C LEU A 150 -8.35 4.02 14.34
N ALA A 151 -9.05 3.31 13.46
CA ALA A 151 -9.11 1.85 13.49
C ALA A 151 -7.73 1.22 13.25
N LEU A 152 -6.96 1.71 12.27
CA LEU A 152 -5.61 1.24 11.99
C LEU A 152 -4.64 1.53 13.15
N ALA A 153 -4.72 2.72 13.73
CA ALA A 153 -3.92 3.10 14.89
C ALA A 153 -4.23 2.22 16.11
N ALA A 154 -5.50 1.96 16.37
CA ALA A 154 -5.92 1.05 17.44
C ALA A 154 -5.40 -0.37 17.22
N ALA A 155 -5.52 -0.89 16.01
CA ALA A 155 -4.99 -2.21 15.65
C ALA A 155 -3.47 -2.28 15.79
N ALA A 156 -2.74 -1.24 15.38
CA ALA A 156 -1.29 -1.14 15.56
C ALA A 156 -0.91 -1.15 17.05
N ALA A 157 -1.63 -0.40 17.88
CA ALA A 157 -1.43 -0.35 19.31
C ALA A 157 -1.68 -1.71 19.98
N LEU A 158 -2.73 -2.43 19.56
CA LEU A 158 -3.03 -3.77 20.05
C LEU A 158 -1.94 -4.78 19.69
N CYS A 159 -1.43 -4.72 18.45
CA CYS A 159 -0.31 -5.56 18.03
C CYS A 159 0.96 -5.26 18.84
N ALA A 160 1.26 -3.99 19.08
CA ALA A 160 2.39 -3.58 19.91
C ALA A 160 2.24 -4.05 21.35
N LEU A 161 1.05 -3.89 21.94
CA LEU A 161 0.75 -4.37 23.27
C LEU A 161 0.93 -5.89 23.38
N ARG A 162 0.42 -6.64 22.42
CA ARG A 162 0.58 -8.10 22.35
C ARG A 162 2.05 -8.51 22.25
N ALA A 163 2.83 -7.79 21.45
CA ALA A 163 4.27 -8.02 21.32
C ALA A 163 5.01 -7.79 22.66
N LEU A 164 4.67 -6.72 23.36
CA LEU A 164 5.26 -6.41 24.68
C LEU A 164 4.88 -7.43 25.74
N LEU A 165 3.61 -7.87 25.78
CA LEU A 165 3.15 -8.88 26.73
C LEU A 165 3.85 -10.22 26.50
N ARG A 166 3.98 -10.64 25.24
CA ARG A 166 4.71 -11.87 24.90
C ARG A 166 6.19 -11.82 25.28
N ARG A 167 6.81 -10.67 25.20
CA ARG A 167 8.21 -10.47 25.60
C ARG A 167 8.38 -10.65 27.11
N ARG A 168 7.37 -10.32 27.92
CA ARG A 168 7.39 -10.51 29.38
C ARG A 168 7.18 -11.96 29.79
N GLU A 169 6.47 -12.75 28.98
CA GLU A 169 6.23 -14.17 29.21
C GLU A 169 7.44 -15.06 28.86
N ALA A 170 8.36 -14.54 28.07
CA ALA A 170 9.60 -15.22 27.71
C ALA A 170 10.72 -14.83 28.70
#